data_3520a491b7d6987a0e289b425acb7069
#
_entry.id   3520a491b7d6987a0e289b425acb7069
#
_cell.length_a   1.000
_cell.length_b   1.000
_cell.length_c   1.000
_cell.angle_alpha   90.00
_cell.angle_beta   90.00
_cell.angle_gamma   90.00
#
_symmetry.space_group_name_H-M   'P 1'
#
loop_
_entity.id
_entity.type
_entity.pdbx_description
1 polymer ?
#
loop_
_entity_poly.entity_id
_entity_poly.type
_entity_poly.pdbx_seq_one_letter_code
_entity_poly.pdbx_strand_id
1 'polypeptide(L)'
;MNDIKFIETLKQKRNACDYSQSRLALELQISRQNLNEIENGKTKASKEMKHILLHYLDYCNCTQPFTLTIDYLRVRFPTTDALEIIKNVLAMKSEYFIHEDYGMFGYEEQYIYGDISVNASKDSSMGVLLELRGMGCRNLEYVLQARGIDWYSFLSCCIDYQGVFKRIDLAINDMGGLLDIEILRERYYANKVWKRSRTHEAVDSGKLSGTNGDTAKTFYIGSKNSSIYFCLYEKEKEQKKQGHKNRH
;
A
#
# COMPACT_ATOMS: atom_id res chain seq x y z
N MET A 1 6.34 21.25 -19.18
CA MET A 1 7.81 21.44 -19.19
C MET A 1 8.23 21.72 -20.62
N ASN A 2 9.02 22.79 -20.88
CA ASN A 2 9.50 23.06 -22.23
C ASN A 2 10.62 22.05 -22.61
N ASP A 3 10.93 21.95 -23.92
CA ASP A 3 11.83 20.92 -24.45
C ASP A 3 13.26 21.06 -23.90
N ILE A 4 13.77 22.31 -23.71
CA ILE A 4 15.12 22.55 -23.20
C ILE A 4 15.23 22.06 -21.76
N LYS A 5 14.33 22.48 -20.89
CA LYS A 5 14.31 22.03 -19.47
C LYS A 5 14.14 20.51 -19.35
N PHE A 6 13.36 19.89 -20.26
CA PHE A 6 13.23 18.44 -20.29
C PHE A 6 14.56 17.75 -20.60
N ILE A 7 15.28 18.20 -21.62
CA ILE A 7 16.56 17.62 -22.04
C ILE A 7 17.61 17.72 -20.91
N GLU A 8 17.71 18.88 -20.27
CA GLU A 8 18.60 19.09 -19.13
C GLU A 8 18.26 18.15 -17.96
N THR A 9 16.98 18.06 -17.59
CA THR A 9 16.50 17.15 -16.55
C THR A 9 16.78 15.71 -16.89
N LEU A 10 16.53 15.28 -18.14
CA LEU A 10 16.77 13.92 -18.62
C LEU A 10 18.24 13.53 -18.45
N LYS A 11 19.15 14.37 -18.95
CA LYS A 11 20.60 14.14 -18.83
C LYS A 11 21.07 14.09 -17.37
N GLN A 12 20.60 15.02 -16.56
CA GLN A 12 20.93 15.06 -15.13
C GLN A 12 20.49 13.79 -14.42
N LYS A 13 19.23 13.38 -14.60
CA LYS A 13 18.71 12.17 -13.97
C LYS A 13 19.40 10.90 -14.46
N ARG A 14 19.64 10.79 -15.76
CA ARG A 14 20.35 9.62 -16.31
C ARG A 14 21.77 9.50 -15.73
N ASN A 15 22.49 10.60 -15.63
CA ASN A 15 23.83 10.60 -15.05
C ASN A 15 23.80 10.29 -13.56
N ALA A 16 22.80 10.78 -12.82
CA ALA A 16 22.61 10.47 -11.40
C ALA A 16 22.34 8.97 -11.15
N CYS A 17 21.70 8.28 -12.11
CA CYS A 17 21.52 6.82 -12.06
C CYS A 17 22.75 6.03 -12.56
N ASP A 18 23.83 6.69 -12.97
CA ASP A 18 24.99 6.07 -13.63
C ASP A 18 24.60 5.22 -14.88
N TYR A 19 23.61 5.70 -15.63
CA TYR A 19 23.14 5.05 -16.85
C TYR A 19 23.82 5.63 -18.09
N SER A 20 24.46 4.76 -18.89
CA SER A 20 24.82 5.12 -20.25
C SER A 20 23.58 5.24 -21.13
N GLN A 21 23.67 6.03 -22.22
CA GLN A 21 22.57 6.07 -23.22
C GLN A 21 22.21 4.69 -23.75
N SER A 22 23.22 3.82 -23.95
CA SER A 22 22.99 2.46 -24.45
C SER A 22 22.21 1.62 -23.46
N ARG A 23 22.52 1.73 -22.16
CA ARG A 23 21.82 0.99 -21.10
C ARG A 23 20.38 1.49 -20.96
N LEU A 24 20.17 2.80 -20.87
CA LEU A 24 18.81 3.36 -20.75
C LEU A 24 17.95 3.01 -21.96
N ALA A 25 18.52 3.07 -23.17
CA ALA A 25 17.81 2.71 -24.39
C ALA A 25 17.40 1.22 -24.42
N LEU A 26 18.30 0.32 -23.97
CA LEU A 26 18.02 -1.12 -23.86
C LEU A 26 16.88 -1.41 -22.87
N GLU A 27 16.95 -0.84 -21.67
CA GLU A 27 15.95 -1.05 -20.62
C GLU A 27 14.55 -0.57 -21.04
N LEU A 28 14.48 0.54 -21.77
CA LEU A 28 13.22 1.11 -22.24
C LEU A 28 12.80 0.59 -23.63
N GLN A 29 13.56 -0.33 -24.21
CA GLN A 29 13.31 -0.93 -25.53
C GLN A 29 13.15 0.13 -26.66
N ILE A 30 13.96 1.21 -26.59
CA ILE A 30 14.07 2.23 -27.64
C ILE A 30 15.44 2.18 -28.31
N SER A 31 15.57 2.77 -29.51
CA SER A 31 16.89 2.81 -30.13
C SER A 31 17.80 3.82 -29.44
N ARG A 32 19.08 3.48 -29.28
CA ARG A 32 20.11 4.39 -28.76
C ARG A 32 20.18 5.68 -29.58
N GLN A 33 20.03 5.57 -30.89
CA GLN A 33 20.04 6.71 -31.80
C GLN A 33 18.89 7.68 -31.45
N ASN A 34 17.69 7.17 -31.28
CA ASN A 34 16.53 7.98 -30.90
C ASN A 34 16.77 8.70 -29.56
N LEU A 35 17.26 8.00 -28.55
CA LEU A 35 17.59 8.62 -27.25
C LEU A 35 18.65 9.71 -27.39
N ASN A 36 19.69 9.46 -28.19
CA ASN A 36 20.75 10.44 -28.45
C ASN A 36 20.20 11.68 -29.20
N GLU A 37 19.33 11.49 -30.17
CA GLU A 37 18.67 12.61 -30.89
C GLU A 37 17.77 13.44 -29.96
N ILE A 38 17.04 12.79 -29.06
CA ILE A 38 16.22 13.46 -28.05
C ILE A 38 17.11 14.28 -27.10
N GLU A 39 18.18 13.68 -26.56
CA GLU A 39 19.10 14.36 -25.64
C GLU A 39 19.86 15.53 -26.28
N ASN A 40 20.04 15.51 -27.60
CA ASN A 40 20.68 16.59 -28.34
C ASN A 40 19.69 17.57 -28.98
N GLY A 41 18.39 17.42 -28.69
CA GLY A 41 17.35 18.31 -29.19
C GLY A 41 17.11 18.22 -30.71
N LYS A 42 17.62 17.18 -31.37
CA LYS A 42 17.40 16.95 -32.82
C LYS A 42 16.02 16.40 -33.10
N THR A 43 15.49 15.60 -32.19
CA THR A 43 14.14 15.02 -32.25
C THR A 43 13.35 15.40 -31.01
N LYS A 44 12.11 15.84 -31.18
CA LYS A 44 11.20 16.12 -30.05
C LYS A 44 10.59 14.85 -29.52
N ALA A 45 10.74 14.61 -28.22
CA ALA A 45 10.04 13.52 -27.56
C ALA A 45 8.54 13.83 -27.43
N SER A 46 7.69 12.83 -27.69
CA SER A 46 6.25 12.94 -27.39
C SER A 46 6.02 13.14 -25.89
N LYS A 47 4.82 13.60 -25.51
CA LYS A 47 4.44 13.77 -24.10
C LYS A 47 4.57 12.46 -23.33
N GLU A 48 4.18 11.34 -23.92
CA GLU A 48 4.30 10.01 -23.36
C GLU A 48 5.77 9.57 -23.23
N MET A 49 6.59 9.79 -24.25
CA MET A 49 8.02 9.47 -24.18
C MET A 49 8.74 10.26 -23.09
N LYS A 50 8.41 11.56 -22.93
CA LYS A 50 8.96 12.38 -21.84
C LYS A 50 8.59 11.81 -20.47
N HIS A 51 7.33 11.40 -20.34
CA HIS A 51 6.84 10.79 -19.09
C HIS A 51 7.59 9.48 -18.80
N ILE A 52 7.68 8.57 -19.77
CA ILE A 52 8.36 7.28 -19.62
C ILE A 52 9.83 7.47 -19.21
N LEU A 53 10.57 8.34 -19.92
CA LEU A 53 11.99 8.58 -19.65
C LEU A 53 12.26 9.13 -18.26
N LEU A 54 11.54 10.18 -17.87
CA LEU A 54 11.73 10.79 -16.55
C LEU A 54 11.27 9.88 -15.42
N HIS A 55 10.13 9.25 -15.60
CA HIS A 55 9.53 8.36 -14.61
C HIS A 55 10.41 7.14 -14.34
N TYR A 56 10.97 6.51 -15.40
CA TYR A 56 11.89 5.40 -15.24
C TYR A 56 13.18 5.81 -14.50
N LEU A 57 13.73 6.98 -14.81
CA LEU A 57 14.93 7.48 -14.13
C LEU A 57 14.66 7.90 -12.68
N ASP A 58 13.47 8.41 -12.36
CA ASP A 58 13.07 8.66 -10.98
C ASP A 58 12.98 7.36 -10.18
N TYR A 59 12.45 6.31 -10.81
CA TYR A 59 12.45 4.97 -10.22
C TYR A 59 13.88 4.46 -9.97
N CYS A 60 14.77 4.57 -10.94
CA CYS A 60 16.18 4.11 -10.80
C CYS A 60 16.94 4.87 -9.69
N ASN A 61 16.57 6.12 -9.41
CA ASN A 61 17.12 6.91 -8.31
C ASN A 61 16.48 6.61 -6.95
N CYS A 62 15.37 5.88 -6.93
CA CYS A 62 14.69 5.54 -5.70
C CYS A 62 15.41 4.40 -4.99
N THR A 63 15.95 4.65 -3.80
CA THR A 63 16.66 3.63 -3.01
C THR A 63 15.72 2.54 -2.48
N GLN A 64 14.44 2.85 -2.34
CA GLN A 64 13.39 1.92 -1.94
C GLN A 64 12.14 2.16 -2.79
N PRO A 65 12.09 1.58 -4.00
CA PRO A 65 10.99 1.82 -4.94
C PRO A 65 9.64 1.31 -4.42
N PHE A 66 9.67 0.29 -3.58
CA PHE A 66 8.49 -0.28 -2.94
C PHE A 66 8.68 -0.36 -1.44
N THR A 67 7.63 -0.03 -0.71
CA THR A 67 7.54 -0.34 0.72
C THR A 67 6.38 -1.29 0.97
N LEU A 68 6.61 -2.31 1.79
CA LEU A 68 5.58 -3.25 2.22
C LEU A 68 5.18 -2.89 3.65
N THR A 69 3.88 -2.75 3.88
CA THR A 69 3.33 -2.46 5.19
C THR A 69 2.12 -3.35 5.47
N ILE A 70 1.90 -3.70 6.74
CA ILE A 70 0.65 -4.32 7.18
C ILE A 70 -0.33 -3.20 7.46
N ASP A 71 -1.46 -3.19 6.77
CA ASP A 71 -2.47 -2.12 6.86
C ASP A 71 -3.73 -2.54 7.62
N TYR A 72 -3.90 -3.83 7.82
CA TYR A 72 -4.96 -4.40 8.66
C TYR A 72 -4.53 -5.78 9.15
N LEU A 73 -4.85 -6.09 10.39
CA LEU A 73 -4.64 -7.42 10.95
C LEU A 73 -5.80 -7.79 11.87
N ARG A 74 -6.28 -9.04 11.74
CA ARG A 74 -7.24 -9.62 12.66
C ARG A 74 -6.81 -11.05 13.00
N VAL A 75 -6.61 -11.29 14.30
CA VAL A 75 -6.17 -12.60 14.82
C VAL A 75 -7.09 -13.00 15.96
N ARG A 76 -7.58 -14.24 15.92
CA ARG A 76 -8.35 -14.84 17.00
C ARG A 76 -7.49 -15.79 17.80
N PHE A 77 -7.47 -15.66 19.12
CA PHE A 77 -6.80 -16.52 20.08
C PHE A 77 -7.80 -17.41 20.84
N PRO A 78 -7.43 -18.65 21.21
CA PRO A 78 -8.34 -19.54 21.93
C PRO A 78 -8.53 -19.18 23.42
N THR A 79 -7.66 -18.35 23.98
CA THR A 79 -7.80 -17.86 25.38
C THR A 79 -9.01 -16.94 25.52
N THR A 80 -9.56 -16.85 26.73
CA THR A 80 -10.60 -15.87 27.11
C THR A 80 -10.01 -14.67 27.85
N ASP A 81 -8.70 -14.68 28.13
CA ASP A 81 -8.00 -13.60 28.82
C ASP A 81 -7.43 -12.56 27.84
N ALA A 82 -8.15 -11.45 27.70
CA ALA A 82 -7.69 -10.32 26.89
C ALA A 82 -6.42 -9.68 27.42
N LEU A 83 -6.23 -9.64 28.75
CA LEU A 83 -5.07 -9.01 29.37
C LEU A 83 -3.80 -9.82 29.10
N GLU A 84 -3.92 -11.13 29.01
CA GLU A 84 -2.83 -12.01 28.57
C GLU A 84 -2.35 -11.61 27.17
N ILE A 85 -3.25 -11.42 26.20
CA ILE A 85 -2.92 -11.02 24.84
C ILE A 85 -2.31 -9.61 24.79
N ILE A 86 -2.86 -8.66 25.53
CA ILE A 86 -2.30 -7.30 25.64
C ILE A 86 -0.87 -7.33 26.16
N LYS A 87 -0.64 -8.07 27.23
CA LYS A 87 0.67 -8.12 27.90
C LYS A 87 1.71 -8.90 27.12
N ASN A 88 1.36 -10.09 26.65
CA ASN A 88 2.33 -11.06 26.15
C ASN A 88 2.47 -11.01 24.62
N VAL A 89 1.37 -10.75 23.88
CA VAL A 89 1.40 -10.71 22.42
C VAL A 89 1.66 -9.29 21.92
N LEU A 90 0.88 -8.29 22.38
CA LEU A 90 1.11 -6.88 22.01
C LEU A 90 2.32 -6.29 22.74
N ALA A 91 2.78 -6.95 23.82
CA ALA A 91 3.84 -6.46 24.70
C ALA A 91 3.52 -5.04 25.22
N MET A 92 2.26 -4.75 25.51
CA MET A 92 1.78 -3.45 26.00
C MET A 92 1.26 -3.58 27.43
N LYS A 93 1.16 -2.43 28.12
CA LYS A 93 0.54 -2.39 29.44
C LYS A 93 -0.96 -2.20 29.30
N SER A 94 -1.74 -3.00 30.05
CA SER A 94 -3.22 -2.91 30.06
C SER A 94 -3.74 -1.55 30.52
N GLU A 95 -2.97 -0.83 31.34
CA GLU A 95 -3.31 0.52 31.84
C GLU A 95 -3.47 1.56 30.71
N TYR A 96 -2.93 1.29 29.54
CA TYR A 96 -3.08 2.19 28.37
C TYR A 96 -4.38 1.94 27.59
N PHE A 97 -5.08 0.85 27.90
CA PHE A 97 -6.30 0.48 27.21
C PHE A 97 -7.53 0.96 27.96
N ILE A 98 -8.50 1.49 27.24
CA ILE A 98 -9.83 1.78 27.75
C ILE A 98 -10.62 0.47 27.71
N HIS A 99 -11.14 0.05 28.84
CA HIS A 99 -12.03 -1.11 28.92
C HIS A 99 -13.48 -0.67 28.73
N GLU A 100 -14.22 -1.42 27.92
CA GLU A 100 -15.64 -1.22 27.67
C GLU A 100 -16.40 -2.54 27.85
N ASP A 101 -17.56 -2.49 28.53
CA ASP A 101 -18.44 -3.63 28.84
C ASP A 101 -19.28 -4.07 27.61
N TYR A 102 -18.84 -3.76 26.42
CA TYR A 102 -19.38 -4.24 25.15
C TYR A 102 -18.24 -4.37 24.14
N GLY A 103 -18.34 -5.35 23.26
CA GLY A 103 -17.34 -5.62 22.24
C GLY A 103 -17.92 -5.58 20.82
N MET A 104 -17.03 -5.64 19.83
CA MET A 104 -17.41 -5.75 18.43
C MET A 104 -17.62 -7.23 18.04
N PHE A 105 -18.29 -7.46 16.93
CA PHE A 105 -18.47 -8.81 16.35
C PHE A 105 -19.16 -9.84 17.26
N GLY A 106 -19.97 -9.37 18.21
CA GLY A 106 -20.66 -10.22 19.18
C GLY A 106 -19.82 -10.58 20.41
N TYR A 107 -18.67 -9.97 20.61
CA TYR A 107 -17.88 -10.09 21.84
C TYR A 107 -18.51 -9.26 22.95
N GLU A 108 -18.32 -9.68 24.21
CA GLU A 108 -18.98 -9.12 25.38
C GLU A 108 -18.27 -7.90 25.95
N GLU A 109 -16.96 -7.83 25.76
CA GLU A 109 -16.11 -6.72 26.23
C GLU A 109 -15.01 -6.41 25.23
N GLN A 110 -14.45 -5.22 25.34
CA GLN A 110 -13.27 -4.84 24.55
C GLN A 110 -12.33 -3.93 25.33
N TYR A 111 -11.06 -3.99 24.91
CA TYR A 111 -9.98 -3.13 25.37
C TYR A 111 -9.46 -2.35 24.16
N ILE A 112 -9.45 -1.01 24.24
CA ILE A 112 -9.14 -0.13 23.11
C ILE A 112 -7.93 0.74 23.44
N TYR A 113 -6.98 0.78 22.51
CA TYR A 113 -5.90 1.75 22.48
C TYR A 113 -5.78 2.34 21.06
N GLY A 114 -6.32 3.55 20.85
CA GLY A 114 -6.46 4.13 19.50
C GLY A 114 -7.24 3.21 18.56
N ASP A 115 -6.59 2.78 17.46
CA ASP A 115 -7.17 1.85 16.49
C ASP A 115 -6.75 0.37 16.71
N ILE A 116 -6.24 0.06 17.89
CA ILE A 116 -5.99 -1.30 18.37
C ILE A 116 -7.18 -1.70 19.24
N SER A 117 -7.86 -2.79 18.93
CA SER A 117 -8.91 -3.36 19.78
C SER A 117 -8.66 -4.83 20.08
N VAL A 118 -8.85 -5.17 21.35
CA VAL A 118 -8.80 -6.54 21.87
C VAL A 118 -10.18 -6.87 22.42
N ASN A 119 -10.94 -7.67 21.71
CA ASN A 119 -12.29 -8.06 22.06
C ASN A 119 -12.24 -9.42 22.76
N ALA A 120 -12.95 -9.58 23.87
CA ALA A 120 -12.98 -10.81 24.62
C ALA A 120 -14.40 -11.33 24.84
N SER A 121 -14.53 -12.64 24.90
CA SER A 121 -15.76 -13.33 25.25
C SER A 121 -15.46 -14.32 26.36
N LYS A 122 -16.45 -14.52 27.23
CA LYS A 122 -16.43 -15.60 28.23
C LYS A 122 -16.58 -16.97 27.59
N ASP A 123 -17.13 -17.03 26.39
CA ASP A 123 -17.24 -18.25 25.60
C ASP A 123 -15.86 -18.58 24.96
N SER A 124 -15.25 -19.68 25.40
CA SER A 124 -13.98 -20.16 24.87
C SER A 124 -14.02 -20.49 23.37
N SER A 125 -15.20 -20.78 22.83
CA SER A 125 -15.35 -21.00 21.38
C SER A 125 -15.11 -19.72 20.56
N MET A 126 -15.40 -18.54 21.13
CA MET A 126 -15.10 -17.24 20.57
C MET A 126 -13.68 -16.79 20.90
N GLY A 127 -13.25 -16.94 22.14
CA GLY A 127 -11.92 -16.56 22.61
C GLY A 127 -11.68 -15.06 22.62
N VAL A 128 -10.45 -14.65 22.30
CA VAL A 128 -10.03 -13.24 22.19
C VAL A 128 -9.76 -12.89 20.73
N LEU A 129 -10.28 -11.75 20.27
CA LEU A 129 -10.06 -11.22 18.93
C LEU A 129 -9.27 -9.92 18.99
N LEU A 130 -8.02 -9.99 18.52
CA LEU A 130 -7.19 -8.80 18.26
C LEU A 130 -7.53 -8.24 16.88
N GLU A 131 -7.80 -6.95 16.81
CA GLU A 131 -7.98 -6.21 15.56
C GLU A 131 -7.09 -4.96 15.55
N LEU A 132 -6.31 -4.81 14.48
CA LEU A 132 -5.50 -3.64 14.19
C LEU A 132 -6.00 -3.05 12.88
N ARG A 133 -6.48 -1.80 12.91
CA ARG A 133 -6.98 -1.09 11.72
C ARG A 133 -5.97 -0.01 11.34
N GLY A 134 -5.59 0.10 10.08
CA GLY A 134 -4.77 1.18 9.54
C GLY A 134 -3.78 1.83 10.53
N MET A 135 -4.23 2.86 11.23
CA MET A 135 -3.42 3.53 12.28
C MET A 135 -3.08 2.60 13.45
N GLY A 136 -3.90 1.61 13.77
CA GLY A 136 -3.59 0.61 14.80
C GLY A 136 -2.36 -0.22 14.43
N CYS A 137 -2.21 -0.58 13.15
CA CYS A 137 -0.98 -1.22 12.66
C CYS A 137 0.23 -0.29 12.81
N ARG A 138 0.09 1.00 12.52
CA ARG A 138 1.17 2.00 12.71
C ARG A 138 1.52 2.17 14.17
N ASN A 139 0.52 2.28 15.04
CA ASN A 139 0.73 2.42 16.48
C ASN A 139 1.46 1.21 17.07
N LEU A 140 1.04 0.00 16.67
CA LEU A 140 1.76 -1.21 17.08
C LEU A 140 3.19 -1.24 16.54
N GLU A 141 3.40 -0.87 15.29
CA GLU A 141 4.74 -0.82 14.67
C GLU A 141 5.70 0.06 15.47
N TYR A 142 5.26 1.23 15.95
CA TYR A 142 6.09 2.08 16.82
C TYR A 142 6.43 1.39 18.14
N VAL A 143 5.47 0.67 18.75
CA VAL A 143 5.72 -0.08 19.98
C VAL A 143 6.73 -1.21 19.74
N LEU A 144 6.58 -1.94 18.64
CA LEU A 144 7.49 -3.01 18.26
C LEU A 144 8.92 -2.47 18.02
N GLN A 145 9.04 -1.40 17.23
CA GLN A 145 10.33 -0.74 16.95
C GLN A 145 11.03 -0.27 18.23
N ALA A 146 10.30 0.36 19.14
CA ALA A 146 10.83 0.82 20.42
C ALA A 146 11.38 -0.33 21.28
N ARG A 147 10.97 -1.57 21.02
CA ARG A 147 11.39 -2.78 21.70
C ARG A 147 12.37 -3.65 20.91
N GLY A 148 12.74 -3.23 19.70
CA GLY A 148 13.59 -4.01 18.81
C GLY A 148 12.92 -5.28 18.28
N ILE A 149 11.58 -5.31 18.22
CA ILE A 149 10.77 -6.42 17.70
C ILE A 149 10.35 -6.07 16.28
N ASP A 150 10.46 -6.99 15.34
CA ASP A 150 9.95 -6.84 14.00
C ASP A 150 8.57 -7.50 13.81
N TRP A 151 7.92 -7.21 12.69
CA TRP A 151 6.63 -7.82 12.35
C TRP A 151 6.68 -9.35 12.26
N TYR A 152 7.78 -9.90 11.79
CA TYR A 152 7.93 -11.35 11.70
C TYR A 152 7.88 -12.00 13.09
N SER A 153 8.65 -11.47 14.03
CA SER A 153 8.68 -11.93 15.42
C SER A 153 7.32 -11.78 16.10
N PHE A 154 6.62 -10.65 15.85
CA PHE A 154 5.26 -10.45 16.36
C PHE A 154 4.26 -11.45 15.78
N LEU A 155 4.26 -11.68 14.47
CA LEU A 155 3.38 -12.66 13.83
C LEU A 155 3.70 -14.09 14.29
N SER A 156 4.97 -14.42 14.52
CA SER A 156 5.39 -15.70 15.09
C SER A 156 4.87 -15.85 16.51
N CYS A 157 4.96 -14.82 17.34
CA CYS A 157 4.36 -14.81 18.68
C CYS A 157 2.85 -15.05 18.63
N CYS A 158 2.13 -14.45 17.67
CA CYS A 158 0.70 -14.75 17.50
C CYS A 158 0.45 -16.24 17.22
N ILE A 159 1.31 -16.89 16.43
CA ILE A 159 1.21 -18.34 16.14
C ILE A 159 1.50 -19.16 17.40
N ASP A 160 2.53 -18.79 18.17
CA ASP A 160 2.91 -19.49 19.41
C ASP A 160 1.76 -19.45 20.43
N TYR A 161 1.00 -18.35 20.46
CA TYR A 161 -0.24 -18.22 21.25
C TYR A 161 -1.47 -18.85 20.55
N GLN A 162 -1.28 -19.73 19.59
CA GLN A 162 -2.31 -20.44 18.83
C GLN A 162 -3.29 -19.49 18.11
N GLY A 163 -2.81 -18.34 17.72
CA GLY A 163 -3.58 -17.32 17.00
C GLY A 163 -3.98 -17.81 15.59
N VAL A 164 -5.25 -17.66 15.28
CA VAL A 164 -5.80 -17.96 13.94
C VAL A 164 -6.00 -16.63 13.20
N PHE A 165 -5.22 -16.43 12.16
CA PHE A 165 -5.33 -15.23 11.32
C PHE A 165 -6.66 -15.23 10.55
N LYS A 166 -7.51 -14.27 10.82
CA LYS A 166 -8.81 -14.09 10.16
C LYS A 166 -8.72 -13.15 8.96
N ARG A 167 -7.82 -12.16 9.03
CA ARG A 167 -7.55 -11.24 7.94
C ARG A 167 -6.18 -10.60 8.12
N ILE A 168 -5.47 -10.43 7.03
CA ILE A 168 -4.26 -9.62 6.93
C ILE A 168 -4.31 -8.85 5.61
N ASP A 169 -4.16 -7.53 5.68
CA ASP A 169 -4.05 -6.69 4.51
C ASP A 169 -2.61 -6.19 4.39
N LEU A 170 -1.99 -6.51 3.27
CA LEU A 170 -0.64 -6.08 2.93
C LEU A 170 -0.74 -4.94 1.92
N ALA A 171 -0.18 -3.80 2.25
CA ALA A 171 -0.09 -2.67 1.33
C ALA A 171 1.32 -2.59 0.74
N ILE A 172 1.39 -2.67 -0.58
CA ILE A 172 2.61 -2.41 -1.35
C ILE A 172 2.50 -0.98 -1.87
N ASN A 173 3.29 -0.08 -1.30
CA ASN A 173 3.33 1.32 -1.74
C ASN A 173 4.42 1.45 -2.79
N ASP A 174 4.04 1.93 -3.96
CA ASP A 174 4.95 2.28 -5.04
C ASP A 174 5.44 3.72 -4.84
N MET A 175 6.62 3.86 -4.26
CA MET A 175 7.26 5.15 -4.00
C MET A 175 7.94 5.72 -5.24
N GLY A 176 8.27 4.88 -6.20
CA GLY A 176 8.91 5.25 -7.46
C GLY A 176 7.92 5.56 -8.58
N GLY A 177 6.61 5.25 -8.39
CA GLY A 177 5.58 5.46 -9.39
C GLY A 177 5.71 4.54 -10.61
N LEU A 178 6.20 3.32 -10.44
CA LEU A 178 6.33 2.33 -11.50
C LEU A 178 5.01 1.77 -12.00
N LEU A 179 4.05 1.67 -11.09
CA LEU A 179 2.79 1.02 -11.35
C LEU A 179 1.76 2.06 -11.80
N ASP A 180 1.52 2.12 -13.09
CA ASP A 180 0.38 2.86 -13.65
C ASP A 180 -0.87 1.97 -13.61
N ILE A 181 -1.87 2.38 -12.84
CA ILE A 181 -3.10 1.62 -12.63
C ILE A 181 -3.90 1.49 -13.92
N GLU A 182 -3.88 2.50 -14.80
CA GLU A 182 -4.55 2.45 -16.08
C GLU A 182 -3.92 1.41 -17.01
N ILE A 183 -2.59 1.43 -17.11
CA ILE A 183 -1.84 0.44 -17.91
C ILE A 183 -2.07 -0.96 -17.36
N LEU A 184 -2.09 -1.14 -16.03
CA LEU A 184 -2.38 -2.44 -15.40
C LEU A 184 -3.80 -2.90 -15.73
N ARG A 185 -4.77 -2.00 -15.69
CA ARG A 185 -6.17 -2.26 -16.06
C ARG A 185 -6.31 -2.66 -17.51
N GLU A 186 -5.70 -1.91 -18.43
CA GLU A 186 -5.69 -2.24 -19.86
C GLU A 186 -5.07 -3.61 -20.15
N ARG A 187 -3.91 -3.90 -19.55
CA ARG A 187 -3.26 -5.21 -19.69
C ARG A 187 -4.11 -6.35 -19.13
N TYR A 188 -4.80 -6.09 -18.02
CA TYR A 188 -5.73 -7.07 -17.44
C TYR A 188 -6.88 -7.38 -18.40
N TYR A 189 -7.53 -6.37 -18.96
CA TYR A 189 -8.62 -6.57 -19.95
C TYR A 189 -8.12 -7.21 -21.24
N ALA A 190 -6.94 -6.86 -21.69
CA ALA A 190 -6.32 -7.45 -22.88
C ALA A 190 -5.80 -8.89 -22.66
N ASN A 191 -6.01 -9.51 -21.49
CA ASN A 191 -5.47 -10.82 -21.11
C ASN A 191 -3.94 -10.93 -21.21
N LYS A 192 -3.22 -9.82 -21.03
CA LYS A 192 -1.74 -9.75 -21.07
C LYS A 192 -1.09 -9.97 -19.71
N VAL A 193 -1.89 -10.27 -18.67
CA VAL A 193 -1.45 -10.60 -17.32
C VAL A 193 -2.05 -11.93 -16.88
N TRP A 194 -1.32 -12.66 -16.03
CA TRP A 194 -1.84 -13.89 -15.48
C TRP A 194 -3.03 -13.60 -14.56
N LYS A 195 -4.14 -14.31 -14.75
CA LYS A 195 -5.38 -14.13 -14.00
C LYS A 195 -5.70 -15.38 -13.20
N ARG A 196 -5.75 -15.26 -11.89
CA ARG A 196 -6.31 -16.31 -11.02
C ARG A 196 -7.78 -16.04 -10.68
N SER A 197 -8.17 -14.78 -10.63
CA SER A 197 -9.53 -14.37 -10.30
C SER A 197 -10.39 -14.20 -11.56
N ARG A 198 -11.67 -14.61 -11.47
CA ARG A 198 -12.68 -14.44 -12.54
C ARG A 198 -13.43 -13.11 -12.41
N THR A 199 -13.41 -12.51 -11.22
CA THR A 199 -14.14 -11.28 -10.91
C THR A 199 -13.18 -10.11 -10.82
N HIS A 200 -13.63 -8.97 -11.32
CA HIS A 200 -12.92 -7.67 -11.22
C HIS A 200 -13.93 -6.54 -11.27
N GLU A 201 -13.55 -5.39 -10.72
CA GLU A 201 -14.35 -4.18 -10.72
C GLU A 201 -13.43 -2.97 -10.89
N ALA A 202 -13.79 -2.02 -11.75
CA ALA A 202 -13.10 -0.76 -11.90
C ALA A 202 -14.01 0.37 -11.40
N VAL A 203 -13.47 1.23 -10.54
CA VAL A 203 -14.18 2.39 -10.02
C VAL A 203 -13.36 3.65 -10.31
N ASP A 204 -13.94 4.53 -11.13
CA ASP A 204 -13.37 5.84 -11.40
C ASP A 204 -14.15 6.87 -10.55
N SER A 205 -13.54 7.35 -9.46
CA SER A 205 -14.17 8.33 -8.60
C SER A 205 -13.90 9.75 -9.13
N GLY A 206 -14.84 10.32 -9.88
CA GLY A 206 -14.80 11.69 -10.37
C GLY A 206 -16.10 12.42 -10.06
N LYS A 207 -16.05 13.75 -9.89
CA LYS A 207 -17.26 14.60 -9.83
C LYS A 207 -17.86 14.68 -11.22
N LEU A 208 -19.16 14.35 -11.32
CA LEU A 208 -20.02 14.66 -12.47
C LEU A 208 -20.28 16.17 -12.54
N SER A 209 -19.30 17.01 -12.76
CA SER A 209 -19.53 18.39 -13.17
C SER A 209 -18.28 19.01 -13.78
N GLY A 210 -18.27 19.11 -15.08
CA GLY A 210 -17.79 20.21 -15.94
C GLY A 210 -16.39 20.78 -15.75
N THR A 211 -15.56 20.24 -14.88
CA THR A 211 -14.16 20.63 -14.72
C THR A 211 -13.28 19.41 -14.99
N ASN A 212 -12.22 19.60 -15.75
CA ASN A 212 -11.14 18.63 -16.00
C ASN A 212 -10.47 18.16 -14.69
N GLY A 213 -11.25 17.54 -13.79
CA GLY A 213 -10.81 17.05 -12.51
C GLY A 213 -10.21 15.65 -12.65
N ASP A 214 -8.96 15.52 -12.27
CA ASP A 214 -8.27 14.25 -12.12
C ASP A 214 -9.11 13.25 -11.30
N THR A 215 -9.67 12.24 -11.98
CA THR A 215 -10.42 11.16 -11.33
C THR A 215 -9.45 10.20 -10.64
N ALA A 216 -9.68 9.90 -9.37
CA ALA A 216 -8.90 8.85 -8.70
C ALA A 216 -9.40 7.48 -9.18
N LYS A 217 -8.47 6.66 -9.68
CA LYS A 217 -8.76 5.35 -10.23
C LYS A 217 -8.51 4.28 -9.17
N THR A 218 -9.47 3.35 -9.06
CA THR A 218 -9.34 2.17 -8.23
C THR A 218 -9.69 0.94 -9.06
N PHE A 219 -8.88 -0.10 -8.96
CA PHE A 219 -9.09 -1.34 -9.66
C PHE A 219 -9.05 -2.52 -8.69
N TYR A 220 -10.14 -3.26 -8.64
CA TYR A 220 -10.28 -4.42 -7.78
C TYR A 220 -10.15 -5.71 -8.59
N ILE A 221 -9.41 -6.68 -8.07
CA ILE A 221 -9.26 -8.01 -8.65
C ILE A 221 -9.60 -9.05 -7.59
N GLY A 222 -10.60 -9.86 -7.86
CA GLY A 222 -11.15 -10.83 -6.92
C GLY A 222 -12.44 -10.36 -6.29
N SER A 223 -12.98 -11.18 -5.39
CA SER A 223 -14.16 -10.89 -4.57
C SER A 223 -13.72 -10.64 -3.13
N LYS A 224 -14.41 -9.76 -2.42
CA LYS A 224 -14.21 -9.52 -0.97
C LYS A 224 -14.42 -10.79 -0.13
N ASN A 225 -15.12 -11.77 -0.67
CA ASN A 225 -15.36 -13.07 -0.02
C ASN A 225 -14.32 -14.13 -0.39
N SER A 226 -13.38 -13.83 -1.28
CA SER A 226 -12.31 -14.76 -1.65
C SER A 226 -11.16 -14.70 -0.67
N SER A 227 -10.35 -15.76 -0.63
CA SER A 227 -9.14 -15.83 0.21
C SER A 227 -8.08 -14.80 -0.19
N ILE A 228 -8.12 -14.33 -1.42
CA ILE A 228 -7.21 -13.29 -1.95
C ILE A 228 -8.04 -12.28 -2.72
N TYR A 229 -7.80 -11.00 -2.41
CA TYR A 229 -8.45 -9.86 -3.02
C TYR A 229 -7.44 -8.74 -3.18
N PHE A 230 -7.35 -8.14 -4.36
CA PHE A 230 -6.45 -7.04 -4.65
C PHE A 230 -7.24 -5.75 -4.83
N CYS A 231 -6.72 -4.68 -4.23
CA CYS A 231 -7.21 -3.32 -4.42
C CYS A 231 -6.03 -2.45 -4.86
N LEU A 232 -6.05 -2.00 -6.11
CA LEU A 232 -5.05 -1.10 -6.66
C LEU A 232 -5.66 0.31 -6.76
N TYR A 233 -5.02 1.32 -6.19
CA TYR A 233 -5.55 2.69 -6.21
C TYR A 233 -4.45 3.75 -6.15
N GLU A 234 -4.78 4.95 -6.63
CA GLU A 234 -3.89 6.11 -6.64
C GLU A 234 -3.93 6.81 -5.26
N LYS A 235 -3.01 6.43 -4.37
CA LYS A 235 -2.97 6.90 -2.98
C LYS A 235 -2.78 8.42 -2.85
N GLU A 236 -2.00 9.03 -3.73
CA GLU A 236 -1.78 10.48 -3.73
C GLU A 236 -3.10 11.26 -3.92
N LYS A 237 -3.96 10.79 -4.82
CA LYS A 237 -5.26 11.43 -5.06
C LYS A 237 -6.24 11.22 -3.91
N GLU A 238 -6.16 10.08 -3.21
CA GLU A 238 -6.95 9.83 -2.01
C GLU A 238 -6.54 10.76 -0.87
N GLN A 239 -5.23 10.93 -0.62
CA GLN A 239 -4.73 11.80 0.44
C GLN A 239 -5.07 13.27 0.21
N LYS A 240 -5.04 13.76 -1.03
CA LYS A 240 -5.48 15.11 -1.38
C LYS A 240 -6.96 15.35 -1.04
N LYS A 241 -7.81 14.33 -1.20
CA LYS A 241 -9.23 14.40 -0.82
C LYS A 241 -9.44 14.45 0.70
N GLN A 242 -8.63 13.72 1.47
CA GLN A 242 -8.71 13.72 2.94
C GLN A 242 -8.19 15.04 3.53
N GLY A 243 -7.12 15.61 2.98
CA GLY A 243 -6.59 16.92 3.39
C GLY A 243 -7.55 18.09 3.17
N HIS A 244 -8.49 17.99 2.22
CA HIS A 244 -9.56 18.97 2.02
C HIS A 244 -10.73 18.82 3.00
N LYS A 245 -10.97 17.62 3.56
CA LYS A 245 -12.03 17.41 4.56
C LYS A 245 -11.65 17.89 5.96
N ASN A 246 -10.37 17.98 6.27
CA ASN A 246 -9.88 18.42 7.60
C ASN A 246 -9.65 19.94 7.70
N ARG A 247 -10.10 20.74 6.71
CA ARG A 247 -9.99 22.22 6.69
C ARG A 247 -11.34 22.94 6.83
N HIS A 248 -12.38 22.24 7.27
CA HIS A 248 -13.70 22.85 7.56
C HIS A 248 -14.14 22.53 8.98
#